data_2f024dccc90ed59aa4e397d9070c633a
#
_entry.id   2f024dccc90ed59aa4e397d9070c633a
#
_cell.length_a   1.000
_cell.length_b   1.000
_cell.length_c   1.000
_cell.angle_alpha   90.00
_cell.angle_beta   90.00
_cell.angle_gamma   90.00
#
_symmetry.space_group_name_H-M   'P 1'
#
loop_
_entity.id
_entity.type
_entity.pdbx_description
1 polymer ?
#
loop_
_entity_poly.entity_id
_entity_poly.type
_entity_poly.pdbx_seq_one_letter_code
_entity_poly.pdbx_strand_id
1 'polypeptide(L)'
;MRKSVKLMKYKLFFILSICLIFFISGCSDSRDRGDVSMKNEKNTKEYYTRNSTIEEVAGSPLFEDYGRLIFPTDNQFYSGTTLSDIDLTWYNNIDSDKTVEIANYFRDSVLSGETIFYDIYTEEEKALDPEKRNTGLFFFRGDPEEKFAVCNAGGGFAYVGAIHDSFPHALELSKKGYNAFALIYRPDAQSACEDLARAISFIFEHAEELQIDTDCYSLWGGSAGARMSAWLGSYGPSAFGGDDIPRPGTVVMQYTGHSDYTKNDPPTFACVGENDWIADWHTMQRRINALNSLGIPTEFHHYPGLSHGFGLGTGTAAEGWLDEAVSFWERQM
;
A
#
# COMPACT_ATOMS: atom_id res chain seq x y z
N MET A 1 -53.63 26.18 13.09
CA MET A 1 -53.11 27.57 13.05
C MET A 1 -51.85 27.56 12.16
N ARG A 2 -51.99 28.20 10.99
CA ARG A 2 -50.91 28.34 9.98
C ARG A 2 -49.97 29.45 10.41
N LYS A 3 -48.64 29.27 10.41
CA LYS A 3 -47.69 30.36 10.32
C LYS A 3 -46.76 30.17 9.16
N SER A 4 -46.85 31.11 8.27
CA SER A 4 -46.11 31.38 7.04
C SER A 4 -44.64 31.67 7.35
N VAL A 5 -43.74 31.12 6.54
CA VAL A 5 -42.29 31.47 6.52
C VAL A 5 -42.03 32.27 5.24
N LYS A 6 -41.56 33.50 5.44
CA LYS A 6 -41.20 34.47 4.42
C LYS A 6 -39.94 34.07 3.66
N LEU A 7 -40.07 34.04 2.35
CA LEU A 7 -38.97 33.95 1.37
C LEU A 7 -38.25 35.32 1.33
N MET A 8 -36.94 35.34 1.59
CA MET A 8 -36.11 36.54 1.44
C MET A 8 -35.21 36.39 0.22
N LYS A 9 -35.54 37.17 -0.83
CA LYS A 9 -34.75 37.27 -2.06
C LYS A 9 -33.56 38.17 -1.86
N TYR A 10 -32.34 37.67 -2.10
CA TYR A 10 -31.16 38.52 -2.22
C TYR A 10 -30.86 38.83 -3.69
N LYS A 11 -30.77 40.13 -3.97
CA LYS A 11 -30.47 40.72 -5.27
C LYS A 11 -28.98 40.60 -5.59
N LEU A 12 -28.71 40.16 -6.80
CA LEU A 12 -27.42 40.16 -7.47
C LEU A 12 -26.95 41.60 -7.73
N PHE A 13 -25.79 42.00 -7.22
CA PHE A 13 -25.09 43.25 -7.60
C PHE A 13 -23.88 42.89 -8.46
N PHE A 14 -23.93 43.26 -9.73
CA PHE A 14 -22.81 43.28 -10.64
C PHE A 14 -21.99 44.55 -10.37
N ILE A 15 -20.72 44.43 -10.01
CA ILE A 15 -19.78 45.56 -10.04
C ILE A 15 -18.76 45.26 -11.13
N LEU A 16 -18.86 46.09 -12.18
CA LEU A 16 -17.89 46.18 -13.27
C LEU A 16 -16.70 46.99 -12.75
N SER A 17 -15.50 46.41 -12.69
CA SER A 17 -14.26 47.11 -12.35
C SER A 17 -13.38 47.20 -13.59
N ILE A 18 -13.14 48.38 -14.03
CA ILE A 18 -12.31 48.75 -15.19
C ILE A 18 -10.85 48.67 -14.74
N CYS A 19 -10.07 47.78 -15.34
CA CYS A 19 -8.62 47.74 -15.14
C CYS A 19 -7.89 48.75 -16.01
N LEU A 20 -7.26 49.68 -15.35
CA LEU A 20 -6.29 50.63 -15.96
C LEU A 20 -4.97 49.89 -16.17
N ILE A 21 -4.50 49.86 -17.43
CA ILE A 21 -3.20 49.26 -17.80
C ILE A 21 -2.10 50.29 -17.54
N PHE A 22 -1.22 50.00 -16.60
CA PHE A 22 0.09 50.66 -16.50
C PHE A 22 1.17 49.74 -17.10
N PHE A 23 1.74 50.18 -18.20
CA PHE A 23 2.99 49.66 -18.74
C PHE A 23 4.13 50.13 -17.84
N ILE A 24 4.76 49.21 -17.13
CA ILE A 24 6.12 49.43 -16.58
C ILE A 24 7.05 48.47 -17.30
N SER A 25 7.91 49.05 -18.14
CA SER A 25 9.02 48.37 -18.78
C SER A 25 10.09 48.09 -17.72
N GLY A 26 10.24 46.84 -17.36
CA GLY A 26 11.31 46.35 -16.51
C GLY A 26 11.98 45.16 -17.18
N CYS A 27 13.18 45.38 -17.72
CA CYS A 27 14.09 44.31 -18.10
C CYS A 27 14.41 43.47 -16.86
N SER A 28 14.02 42.21 -16.84
CA SER A 28 14.55 41.24 -15.91
C SER A 28 14.80 39.90 -16.62
N ASP A 29 16.00 39.43 -16.43
CA ASP A 29 16.64 38.23 -16.93
C ASP A 29 15.69 37.00 -17.15
N SER A 30 15.49 36.67 -18.42
CA SER A 30 14.71 35.50 -18.83
C SER A 30 15.54 34.21 -19.01
N ARG A 31 16.75 34.15 -18.41
CA ARG A 31 17.66 33.00 -18.63
C ARG A 31 17.52 31.86 -17.62
N ASP A 32 16.91 32.09 -16.46
CA ASP A 32 16.90 31.07 -15.37
C ASP A 32 15.64 30.20 -15.33
N ARG A 33 14.50 30.67 -15.88
CA ARG A 33 13.24 29.86 -15.88
C ARG A 33 13.15 28.79 -16.97
N GLY A 34 13.87 28.99 -18.08
CA GLY A 34 13.89 28.00 -19.17
C GLY A 34 14.75 26.77 -18.86
N ASP A 35 15.80 26.94 -18.06
CA ASP A 35 16.74 25.86 -17.75
C ASP A 35 16.20 24.92 -16.65
N VAL A 36 15.42 25.43 -15.70
CA VAL A 36 14.75 24.64 -14.66
C VAL A 36 13.58 23.84 -15.26
N SER A 37 12.78 24.44 -16.16
CA SER A 37 11.68 23.73 -16.82
C SER A 37 12.19 22.63 -17.76
N MET A 38 13.25 22.89 -18.56
CA MET A 38 13.83 21.86 -19.43
C MET A 38 14.58 20.76 -18.66
N LYS A 39 15.16 21.06 -17.50
CA LYS A 39 15.74 20.02 -16.62
C LYS A 39 14.67 19.15 -15.99
N ASN A 40 13.57 19.72 -15.55
CA ASN A 40 12.43 18.96 -14.98
C ASN A 40 11.76 18.08 -16.04
N GLU A 41 11.49 18.59 -17.26
CA GLU A 41 10.93 17.79 -18.36
C GLU A 41 11.87 16.67 -18.83
N LYS A 42 13.20 16.88 -18.76
CA LYS A 42 14.16 15.85 -19.12
C LYS A 42 14.24 14.74 -18.07
N ASN A 43 14.17 15.09 -16.77
CA ASN A 43 14.20 14.14 -15.66
C ASN A 43 12.95 13.23 -15.61
N THR A 44 11.77 13.72 -16.05
CA THR A 44 10.54 12.93 -16.06
C THR A 44 10.46 11.92 -17.22
N LYS A 45 11.33 12.02 -18.25
CA LYS A 45 11.34 11.15 -19.43
C LYS A 45 12.32 9.98 -19.34
N GLU A 46 13.28 10.01 -18.45
CA GLU A 46 14.26 8.94 -18.31
C GLU A 46 13.76 7.87 -17.32
N TYR A 47 14.03 6.61 -17.63
CA TYR A 47 13.76 5.48 -16.73
C TYR A 47 14.72 5.51 -15.53
N TYR A 48 14.19 5.17 -14.38
CA TYR A 48 15.01 4.91 -13.20
C TYR A 48 15.87 3.67 -13.42
N THR A 49 17.06 3.70 -12.84
CA THR A 49 18.05 2.61 -12.89
C THR A 49 18.51 2.26 -11.49
N ARG A 50 19.29 1.20 -11.35
CA ARG A 50 19.91 0.85 -10.06
C ARG A 50 20.71 2.00 -9.42
N ASN A 51 21.26 2.92 -10.23
CA ASN A 51 22.04 4.08 -9.78
C ASN A 51 21.19 5.34 -9.52
N SER A 52 19.90 5.31 -9.85
CA SER A 52 19.00 6.42 -9.50
C SER A 52 18.91 6.55 -7.99
N THR A 53 18.97 7.78 -7.50
CA THR A 53 18.92 8.02 -6.06
C THR A 53 17.50 7.94 -5.54
N ILE A 54 17.37 7.61 -4.26
CA ILE A 54 16.08 7.62 -3.56
C ILE A 54 15.44 9.00 -3.62
N GLU A 55 16.25 10.07 -3.48
CA GLU A 55 15.78 11.45 -3.57
C GLU A 55 15.23 11.80 -4.96
N GLU A 56 15.86 11.31 -6.05
CA GLU A 56 15.36 11.48 -7.41
C GLU A 56 13.99 10.84 -7.61
N VAL A 57 13.75 9.68 -7.02
CA VAL A 57 12.45 9.00 -7.11
C VAL A 57 11.42 9.67 -6.20
N ALA A 58 11.70 9.77 -4.90
CA ALA A 58 10.77 10.31 -3.91
C ALA A 58 10.45 11.80 -4.13
N GLY A 59 11.41 12.58 -4.65
CA GLY A 59 11.25 14.00 -4.99
C GLY A 59 10.81 14.27 -6.43
N SER A 60 10.45 13.21 -7.18
CA SER A 60 9.99 13.37 -8.57
C SER A 60 8.68 14.17 -8.63
N PRO A 61 8.58 15.17 -9.52
CA PRO A 61 7.33 15.90 -9.73
C PRO A 61 6.15 15.02 -10.17
N LEU A 62 6.42 13.78 -10.63
CA LEU A 62 5.38 12.81 -10.99
C LEU A 62 4.61 12.31 -9.79
N PHE A 63 5.23 12.25 -8.62
CA PHE A 63 4.65 11.64 -7.42
C PHE A 63 4.12 12.66 -6.42
N GLU A 64 4.17 13.96 -6.76
CA GLU A 64 3.65 15.02 -5.91
C GLU A 64 4.06 14.85 -4.43
N ASP A 65 3.14 15.05 -3.50
CA ASP A 65 3.42 14.94 -2.06
C ASP A 65 3.53 13.49 -1.55
N TYR A 66 3.04 12.49 -2.31
CA TYR A 66 3.06 11.08 -1.88
C TYR A 66 4.39 10.37 -2.22
N GLY A 67 5.25 10.94 -3.06
CA GLY A 67 6.55 10.35 -3.38
C GLY A 67 7.39 10.03 -2.13
N ARG A 68 7.28 10.82 -1.08
CA ARG A 68 7.93 10.59 0.23
C ARG A 68 7.47 9.32 0.94
N LEU A 69 6.33 8.73 0.55
CA LEU A 69 5.78 7.51 1.15
C LEU A 69 6.27 6.23 0.46
N ILE A 70 6.98 6.36 -0.67
CA ILE A 70 7.50 5.20 -1.42
C ILE A 70 8.61 4.51 -0.62
N PHE A 71 9.46 5.29 0.07
CA PHE A 71 10.58 4.78 0.86
C PHE A 71 10.51 5.29 2.30
N PRO A 72 10.78 4.44 3.31
CA PRO A 72 10.72 4.82 4.72
C PRO A 72 12.01 5.54 5.17
N THR A 73 12.40 6.61 4.49
CA THR A 73 13.68 7.30 4.67
C THR A 73 13.79 8.12 5.95
N ASP A 74 12.69 8.37 6.63
CA ASP A 74 12.57 9.21 7.82
C ASP A 74 12.77 8.44 9.15
N ASN A 75 13.20 7.17 9.07
CA ASN A 75 13.40 6.36 10.26
C ASN A 75 14.79 5.68 10.31
N GLN A 76 15.19 5.27 11.51
CA GLN A 76 16.50 4.67 11.79
C GLN A 76 16.67 3.24 11.25
N PHE A 77 15.62 2.61 10.76
CA PHE A 77 15.62 1.22 10.27
C PHE A 77 15.88 1.13 8.77
N TYR A 78 16.04 2.27 8.12
CA TYR A 78 16.35 2.41 6.70
C TYR A 78 17.78 2.92 6.50
N SER A 79 18.47 2.37 5.51
CA SER A 79 19.68 2.96 4.94
C SER A 79 19.74 2.69 3.45
N GLY A 80 20.58 3.45 2.76
CA GLY A 80 20.73 3.42 1.31
C GLY A 80 20.52 4.81 0.68
N THR A 81 21.12 5.01 -0.47
CA THR A 81 21.09 6.27 -1.22
C THR A 81 20.59 6.09 -2.64
N THR A 82 20.72 4.89 -3.19
CA THR A 82 20.30 4.52 -4.55
C THR A 82 19.32 3.35 -4.51
N LEU A 83 18.63 3.07 -5.63
CA LEU A 83 17.72 1.93 -5.73
C LEU A 83 18.42 0.57 -5.57
N SER A 84 19.77 0.53 -5.68
CA SER A 84 20.54 -0.71 -5.57
C SER A 84 21.12 -1.00 -4.20
N ASP A 85 21.15 0.01 -3.30
CA ASP A 85 21.80 -0.13 -1.99
C ASP A 85 20.83 0.06 -0.80
N ILE A 86 19.54 -0.09 -1.06
CA ILE A 86 18.52 -0.06 0.00
C ILE A 86 18.77 -1.21 0.97
N ASP A 87 18.82 -0.88 2.26
CA ASP A 87 18.83 -1.81 3.36
C ASP A 87 17.72 -1.47 4.35
N LEU A 88 16.98 -2.49 4.74
CA LEU A 88 15.87 -2.39 5.68
C LEU A 88 16.10 -3.38 6.82
N THR A 89 16.10 -2.88 8.04
CA THR A 89 16.27 -3.75 9.22
C THR A 89 15.19 -4.83 9.24
N TRP A 90 15.60 -6.07 9.50
CA TRP A 90 14.80 -7.31 9.53
C TRP A 90 14.49 -7.92 8.16
N TYR A 91 14.88 -7.31 7.04
CA TYR A 91 14.71 -7.90 5.73
C TYR A 91 16.02 -8.45 5.15
N ASN A 92 15.89 -9.47 4.35
CA ASN A 92 17.02 -10.09 3.67
C ASN A 92 16.72 -10.17 2.16
N ASN A 93 17.76 -10.14 1.35
CA ASN A 93 17.67 -10.33 -0.09
C ASN A 93 16.75 -9.29 -0.78
N ILE A 94 16.90 -8.00 -0.43
CA ILE A 94 16.18 -6.93 -1.14
C ILE A 94 16.60 -6.96 -2.61
N ASP A 95 15.62 -7.22 -3.49
CA ASP A 95 15.84 -7.31 -4.91
C ASP A 95 15.86 -5.92 -5.55
N SER A 96 17.06 -5.44 -5.88
CA SER A 96 17.23 -4.12 -6.48
C SER A 96 16.65 -4.01 -7.90
N ASP A 97 16.54 -5.09 -8.65
CA ASP A 97 15.87 -5.07 -9.95
C ASP A 97 14.37 -4.92 -9.79
N LYS A 98 13.80 -5.57 -8.78
CA LYS A 98 12.40 -5.39 -8.42
C LYS A 98 12.11 -3.97 -7.91
N THR A 99 13.01 -3.39 -7.12
CA THR A 99 12.92 -1.98 -6.69
C THR A 99 12.89 -1.03 -7.89
N VAL A 100 13.77 -1.23 -8.87
CA VAL A 100 13.80 -0.43 -10.12
C VAL A 100 12.53 -0.66 -10.94
N GLU A 101 12.05 -1.88 -11.04
CA GLU A 101 10.80 -2.22 -11.74
C GLU A 101 9.60 -1.47 -11.13
N ILE A 102 9.48 -1.45 -9.80
CA ILE A 102 8.41 -0.74 -9.08
C ILE A 102 8.47 0.75 -9.33
N ALA A 103 9.66 1.37 -9.20
CA ALA A 103 9.83 2.79 -9.45
C ALA A 103 9.43 3.18 -10.89
N ASN A 104 9.77 2.35 -11.87
CA ASN A 104 9.39 2.56 -13.28
C ASN A 104 7.91 2.24 -13.54
N TYR A 105 7.33 1.26 -12.87
CA TYR A 105 5.88 1.03 -12.91
C TYR A 105 5.11 2.26 -12.47
N PHE A 106 5.46 2.85 -11.32
CA PHE A 106 4.83 4.08 -10.84
C PHE A 106 4.99 5.23 -11.81
N ARG A 107 6.21 5.41 -12.35
CA ARG A 107 6.49 6.43 -13.36
C ARG A 107 5.62 6.26 -14.60
N ASP A 108 5.57 5.07 -15.16
CA ASP A 108 4.86 4.79 -16.41
C ASP A 108 3.35 4.90 -16.23
N SER A 109 2.80 4.44 -15.11
CA SER A 109 1.38 4.59 -14.76
C SER A 109 0.97 6.06 -14.65
N VAL A 110 1.75 6.88 -13.94
CA VAL A 110 1.46 8.33 -13.85
C VAL A 110 1.57 9.02 -15.20
N LEU A 111 2.57 8.69 -16.01
CA LEU A 111 2.74 9.26 -17.35
C LEU A 111 1.64 8.84 -18.34
N SER A 112 1.03 7.67 -18.12
CA SER A 112 -0.17 7.23 -18.88
C SER A 112 -1.47 7.88 -18.40
N GLY A 113 -1.43 8.65 -17.31
CA GLY A 113 -2.57 9.35 -16.72
C GLY A 113 -3.34 8.52 -15.70
N GLU A 114 -2.75 7.44 -15.19
CA GLU A 114 -3.34 6.61 -14.15
C GLU A 114 -3.12 7.21 -12.76
N THR A 115 -4.13 7.12 -11.90
CA THR A 115 -3.99 7.41 -10.47
C THR A 115 -3.43 6.18 -9.78
N ILE A 116 -2.24 6.32 -9.17
CA ILE A 116 -1.56 5.23 -8.46
C ILE A 116 -1.59 5.38 -6.94
N PHE A 117 -2.04 6.52 -6.43
CA PHE A 117 -2.09 6.78 -5.00
C PHE A 117 -3.43 7.38 -4.61
N TYR A 118 -4.00 6.87 -3.53
CA TYR A 118 -5.26 7.32 -2.97
C TYR A 118 -5.08 7.67 -1.50
N ASP A 119 -5.47 8.87 -1.17
CA ASP A 119 -5.57 9.33 0.21
C ASP A 119 -6.84 8.76 0.85
N ILE A 120 -6.67 8.05 1.96
CA ILE A 120 -7.79 7.36 2.63
C ILE A 120 -8.45 8.20 3.74
N TYR A 121 -7.86 9.35 4.08
CA TYR A 121 -8.36 10.26 5.10
C TYR A 121 -8.67 11.64 4.55
N THR A 122 -9.72 12.27 5.06
CA THR A 122 -10.09 13.64 4.73
C THR A 122 -9.14 14.66 5.35
N GLU A 123 -9.10 15.89 4.83
CA GLU A 123 -8.29 16.97 5.41
C GLU A 123 -8.73 17.34 6.83
N GLU A 124 -10.02 17.19 7.15
CA GLU A 124 -10.56 17.38 8.51
C GLU A 124 -10.00 16.32 9.48
N GLU A 125 -9.95 15.06 9.07
CA GLU A 125 -9.37 13.97 9.88
C GLU A 125 -7.87 14.17 10.09
N LYS A 126 -7.13 14.60 9.06
CA LYS A 126 -5.71 14.91 9.13
C LYS A 126 -5.41 16.17 9.96
N ALA A 127 -6.35 17.10 10.04
CA ALA A 127 -6.21 18.26 10.92
C ALA A 127 -6.37 17.88 12.40
N LEU A 128 -7.18 16.86 12.69
CA LEU A 128 -7.37 16.31 14.05
C LEU A 128 -6.24 15.37 14.47
N ASP A 129 -5.69 14.61 13.51
CA ASP A 129 -4.59 13.68 13.69
C ASP A 129 -3.58 13.81 12.52
N PRO A 130 -2.54 14.64 12.67
CA PRO A 130 -1.57 14.90 11.61
C PRO A 130 -0.80 13.66 11.12
N GLU A 131 -0.68 12.60 11.94
CA GLU A 131 0.01 11.36 11.54
C GLU A 131 -0.74 10.64 10.39
N LYS A 132 -2.04 10.88 10.23
CA LYS A 132 -2.83 10.38 9.09
C LYS A 132 -2.34 10.90 7.73
N ARG A 133 -1.51 11.96 7.69
CA ARG A 133 -0.83 12.41 6.46
C ARG A 133 0.25 11.44 5.97
N ASN A 134 0.68 10.52 6.84
CA ASN A 134 1.69 9.51 6.55
C ASN A 134 1.06 8.16 6.14
N THR A 135 -0.16 8.19 5.61
CA THR A 135 -0.91 6.99 5.19
C THR A 135 -1.41 7.13 3.76
N GLY A 136 -1.82 6.02 3.16
CA GLY A 136 -2.50 5.98 1.87
C GLY A 136 -2.35 4.63 1.17
N LEU A 137 -3.03 4.50 0.06
CA LEU A 137 -3.06 3.30 -0.76
C LEU A 137 -2.33 3.53 -2.08
N PHE A 138 -1.31 2.73 -2.34
CA PHE A 138 -0.76 2.60 -3.69
C PHE A 138 -1.54 1.52 -4.44
N PHE A 139 -2.01 1.83 -5.64
CA PHE A 139 -2.81 0.95 -6.48
C PHE A 139 -1.99 0.41 -7.64
N PHE A 140 -1.91 -0.90 -7.72
CA PHE A 140 -1.35 -1.67 -8.83
C PHE A 140 -2.52 -2.30 -9.57
N ARG A 141 -2.87 -1.72 -10.72
CA ARG A 141 -4.04 -2.15 -11.49
C ARG A 141 -3.83 -3.53 -12.10
N GLY A 142 -4.87 -4.37 -11.95
CA GLY A 142 -5.07 -5.59 -12.70
C GLY A 142 -6.06 -5.39 -13.85
N ASP A 143 -6.79 -6.44 -14.18
CA ASP A 143 -7.88 -6.39 -15.15
C ASP A 143 -9.11 -5.68 -14.55
N PRO A 144 -9.87 -4.93 -15.35
CA PRO A 144 -11.11 -4.33 -14.87
C PRO A 144 -12.10 -5.38 -14.36
N GLU A 145 -12.85 -5.03 -13.31
CA GLU A 145 -13.86 -5.88 -12.66
C GLU A 145 -13.28 -7.18 -12.05
N GLU A 146 -11.94 -7.29 -11.95
CA GLU A 146 -11.31 -8.43 -11.27
C GLU A 146 -11.20 -8.16 -9.76
N LYS A 147 -11.07 -9.22 -8.99
CA LYS A 147 -10.97 -9.20 -7.52
C LYS A 147 -9.76 -8.44 -7.03
N PHE A 148 -9.79 -8.03 -5.75
CA PHE A 148 -8.67 -7.27 -5.20
C PHE A 148 -8.01 -7.89 -3.99
N ALA A 149 -6.75 -7.52 -3.81
CA ALA A 149 -5.94 -7.84 -2.65
C ALA A 149 -5.41 -6.56 -1.99
N VAL A 150 -5.30 -6.53 -0.66
CA VAL A 150 -4.56 -5.49 0.06
C VAL A 150 -3.29 -6.09 0.65
N CYS A 151 -2.14 -5.61 0.20
CA CYS A 151 -0.81 -6.03 0.62
C CYS A 151 -0.29 -5.10 1.72
N ASN A 152 0.08 -5.69 2.86
CA ASN A 152 0.51 -4.99 4.06
C ASN A 152 1.96 -5.36 4.38
N ALA A 153 2.86 -4.40 4.30
CA ALA A 153 4.27 -4.65 4.60
C ALA A 153 4.50 -4.88 6.09
N GLY A 154 5.59 -5.57 6.41
CA GLY A 154 6.13 -5.65 7.75
C GLY A 154 6.93 -4.39 8.13
N GLY A 155 7.76 -4.53 9.16
CA GLY A 155 8.56 -3.47 9.76
C GLY A 155 8.32 -3.33 11.26
N GLY A 156 7.77 -4.38 11.91
CA GLY A 156 7.61 -4.47 13.37
C GLY A 156 6.66 -3.45 13.98
N PHE A 157 5.80 -2.80 13.20
CA PHE A 157 5.03 -1.61 13.57
C PHE A 157 5.93 -0.42 14.00
N ALA A 158 7.19 -0.41 13.58
CA ALA A 158 8.14 0.68 13.79
C ALA A 158 8.38 1.48 12.50
N TYR A 159 8.16 0.87 11.34
CA TYR A 159 8.16 1.48 10.02
C TYR A 159 7.37 0.60 9.05
N VAL A 160 7.20 1.03 7.80
CA VAL A 160 6.51 0.28 6.74
C VAL A 160 7.50 -0.07 5.64
N GLY A 161 7.87 -1.35 5.52
CA GLY A 161 8.85 -1.84 4.55
C GLY A 161 8.27 -2.07 3.15
N ALA A 162 7.43 -1.16 2.65
CA ALA A 162 6.61 -1.36 1.46
C ALA A 162 7.41 -1.72 0.20
N ILE A 163 8.56 -1.09 -0.01
CA ILE A 163 9.39 -1.29 -1.20
C ILE A 163 9.90 -2.73 -1.35
N HIS A 164 9.95 -3.51 -0.27
CA HIS A 164 10.39 -4.91 -0.29
C HIS A 164 9.25 -5.90 0.00
N ASP A 165 8.23 -5.51 0.76
CA ASP A 165 7.31 -6.46 1.40
C ASP A 165 5.82 -6.30 1.00
N SER A 166 5.42 -5.20 0.35
CA SER A 166 4.05 -5.06 -0.17
C SER A 166 4.00 -4.61 -1.62
N PHE A 167 4.81 -3.64 -2.06
CA PHE A 167 4.84 -3.23 -3.46
C PHE A 167 5.22 -4.36 -4.41
N PRO A 168 6.26 -5.20 -4.13
CA PRO A 168 6.56 -6.34 -4.97
C PRO A 168 5.40 -7.34 -5.09
N HIS A 169 4.73 -7.63 -3.99
CA HIS A 169 3.57 -8.55 -3.98
C HIS A 169 2.41 -7.97 -4.79
N ALA A 170 2.07 -6.70 -4.57
CA ALA A 170 1.01 -6.02 -5.31
C ALA A 170 1.30 -5.95 -6.82
N LEU A 171 2.55 -5.68 -7.21
CA LEU A 171 2.97 -5.68 -8.60
C LEU A 171 2.84 -7.07 -9.24
N GLU A 172 3.26 -8.13 -8.55
CA GLU A 172 3.12 -9.49 -9.09
C GLU A 172 1.65 -9.95 -9.18
N LEU A 173 0.80 -9.55 -8.22
CA LEU A 173 -0.64 -9.81 -8.29
C LEU A 173 -1.28 -9.05 -9.46
N SER A 174 -0.91 -7.80 -9.71
CA SER A 174 -1.44 -7.03 -10.84
C SER A 174 -1.05 -7.63 -12.19
N LYS A 175 0.15 -8.15 -12.34
CA LYS A 175 0.59 -8.88 -13.56
C LYS A 175 -0.20 -10.17 -13.81
N LYS A 176 -0.83 -10.72 -12.77
CA LYS A 176 -1.72 -11.89 -12.87
C LYS A 176 -3.17 -11.52 -13.15
N GLY A 177 -3.46 -10.24 -13.30
CA GLY A 177 -4.79 -9.69 -13.57
C GLY A 177 -5.56 -9.23 -12.33
N TYR A 178 -5.11 -9.53 -11.11
CA TYR A 178 -5.78 -9.09 -9.89
C TYR A 178 -5.51 -7.62 -9.58
N ASN A 179 -6.51 -6.90 -9.12
CA ASN A 179 -6.31 -5.56 -8.60
C ASN A 179 -5.62 -5.64 -7.23
N ALA A 180 -4.53 -4.91 -7.04
CA ALA A 180 -3.78 -5.00 -5.80
C ALA A 180 -3.48 -3.61 -5.22
N PHE A 181 -3.68 -3.48 -3.92
CA PHE A 181 -3.38 -2.27 -3.17
C PHE A 181 -2.26 -2.55 -2.18
N ALA A 182 -1.34 -1.61 -2.03
CA ALA A 182 -0.34 -1.65 -0.98
C ALA A 182 -0.57 -0.50 -0.02
N LEU A 183 -0.81 -0.82 1.25
CA LEU A 183 -1.11 0.16 2.29
C LEU A 183 0.17 0.70 2.93
N ILE A 184 0.30 2.02 2.97
CA ILE A 184 1.18 2.73 3.89
C ILE A 184 0.34 3.10 5.11
N TYR A 185 0.73 2.61 6.28
CA TYR A 185 -0.01 2.74 7.54
C TYR A 185 0.83 3.42 8.61
N ARG A 186 0.19 3.98 9.62
CA ARG A 186 0.88 4.57 10.79
C ARG A 186 1.60 3.46 11.57
N PRO A 187 2.89 3.62 11.92
CA PRO A 187 3.71 2.59 12.53
C PRO A 187 3.40 2.38 14.03
N ASP A 188 2.17 1.96 14.31
CA ASP A 188 1.65 1.52 15.62
C ASP A 188 0.62 0.42 15.37
N ALA A 189 0.59 -0.63 16.17
CA ALA A 189 -0.22 -1.80 15.89
C ALA A 189 -1.74 -1.52 15.85
N GLN A 190 -2.24 -0.67 16.73
CA GLN A 190 -3.64 -0.28 16.75
C GLN A 190 -3.96 0.63 15.57
N SER A 191 -3.16 1.69 15.37
CA SER A 191 -3.30 2.62 14.26
C SER A 191 -3.19 1.94 12.91
N ALA A 192 -2.28 0.97 12.75
CA ALA A 192 -2.14 0.18 11.54
C ALA A 192 -3.41 -0.63 11.20
N CYS A 193 -4.05 -1.22 12.21
CA CYS A 193 -5.33 -1.92 12.02
C CYS A 193 -6.47 -0.95 11.67
N GLU A 194 -6.50 0.23 12.28
CA GLU A 194 -7.46 1.29 11.95
C GLU A 194 -7.27 1.79 10.52
N ASP A 195 -6.02 2.01 10.09
CA ASP A 195 -5.68 2.42 8.74
C ASP A 195 -6.05 1.34 7.70
N LEU A 196 -5.82 0.06 8.01
CA LEU A 196 -6.25 -1.04 7.13
C LEU A 196 -7.77 -1.15 7.07
N ALA A 197 -8.47 -0.98 8.19
CA ALA A 197 -9.93 -0.96 8.21
C ALA A 197 -10.49 0.20 7.39
N ARG A 198 -9.91 1.40 7.51
CA ARG A 198 -10.27 2.58 6.70
C ARG A 198 -9.96 2.37 5.22
N ALA A 199 -8.81 1.76 4.89
CA ALA A 199 -8.42 1.42 3.53
C ALA A 199 -9.44 0.48 2.87
N ILE A 200 -9.86 -0.57 3.58
CA ILE A 200 -10.89 -1.50 3.09
C ILE A 200 -12.21 -0.77 2.86
N SER A 201 -12.66 0.08 3.82
CA SER A 201 -13.86 0.90 3.66
C SER A 201 -13.77 1.80 2.43
N PHE A 202 -12.64 2.49 2.24
CA PHE A 202 -12.39 3.34 1.07
C PHE A 202 -12.51 2.56 -0.25
N ILE A 203 -11.90 1.37 -0.31
CA ILE A 203 -11.93 0.54 -1.52
C ILE A 203 -13.37 0.10 -1.85
N PHE A 204 -14.15 -0.31 -0.86
CA PHE A 204 -15.57 -0.68 -1.06
C PHE A 204 -16.43 0.52 -1.46
N GLU A 205 -16.20 1.69 -0.87
CA GLU A 205 -16.91 2.94 -1.19
C GLU A 205 -16.65 3.38 -2.64
N HIS A 206 -15.45 3.14 -3.19
CA HIS A 206 -15.03 3.55 -4.53
C HIS A 206 -14.92 2.40 -5.53
N ALA A 207 -15.52 1.24 -5.25
CA ALA A 207 -15.35 0.03 -6.06
C ALA A 207 -15.70 0.22 -7.54
N GLU A 208 -16.78 0.94 -7.85
CA GLU A 208 -17.19 1.26 -9.22
C GLU A 208 -16.16 2.15 -9.93
N GLU A 209 -15.65 3.19 -9.26
CA GLU A 209 -14.64 4.09 -9.80
C GLU A 209 -13.31 3.37 -10.03
N LEU A 210 -12.93 2.50 -9.09
CA LEU A 210 -11.72 1.69 -9.14
C LEU A 210 -11.84 0.54 -10.15
N GLN A 211 -13.05 0.21 -10.62
CA GLN A 211 -13.37 -0.91 -11.51
C GLN A 211 -12.90 -2.25 -10.93
N ILE A 212 -13.32 -2.57 -9.71
CA ILE A 212 -12.93 -3.78 -8.99
C ILE A 212 -14.14 -4.58 -8.53
N ASP A 213 -13.97 -5.91 -8.44
CA ASP A 213 -14.91 -6.80 -7.76
C ASP A 213 -14.55 -6.91 -6.28
N THR A 214 -15.51 -6.62 -5.40
CA THR A 214 -15.33 -6.67 -3.94
C THR A 214 -15.62 -8.04 -3.32
N ASP A 215 -16.15 -8.98 -4.08
CA ASP A 215 -16.42 -10.32 -3.58
C ASP A 215 -15.12 -11.10 -3.36
N CYS A 216 -15.05 -11.83 -2.25
CA CYS A 216 -13.89 -12.67 -1.91
C CYS A 216 -12.52 -11.94 -1.95
N TYR A 217 -12.46 -10.65 -1.60
CA TYR A 217 -11.19 -9.93 -1.51
C TYR A 217 -10.22 -10.61 -0.53
N SER A 218 -8.93 -10.35 -0.67
CA SER A 218 -7.91 -10.96 0.18
C SER A 218 -7.02 -9.94 0.88
N LEU A 219 -6.54 -10.31 2.08
CA LEU A 219 -5.56 -9.55 2.84
C LEU A 219 -4.24 -10.32 2.88
N TRP A 220 -3.17 -9.67 2.42
CA TRP A 220 -1.83 -10.22 2.35
C TRP A 220 -0.90 -9.46 3.28
N GLY A 221 0.06 -10.12 3.88
CA GLY A 221 1.05 -9.39 4.64
C GLY A 221 2.26 -10.19 5.07
N GLY A 222 3.38 -9.47 5.28
CA GLY A 222 4.60 -10.00 5.87
C GLY A 222 4.79 -9.52 7.32
N SER A 223 5.30 -10.34 8.20
CA SER A 223 5.68 -9.97 9.57
C SER A 223 4.57 -9.23 10.35
N ALA A 224 4.75 -7.96 10.66
CA ALA A 224 3.73 -7.10 11.27
C ALA A 224 2.50 -6.94 10.36
N GLY A 225 2.69 -6.80 9.04
CA GLY A 225 1.60 -6.74 8.06
C GLY A 225 0.76 -8.01 8.03
N ALA A 226 1.37 -9.19 8.17
CA ALA A 226 0.65 -10.45 8.31
C ALA A 226 -0.20 -10.50 9.59
N ARG A 227 0.31 -9.91 10.68
CA ARG A 227 -0.41 -9.84 11.95
C ARG A 227 -1.65 -8.96 11.83
N MET A 228 -1.53 -7.75 11.24
CA MET A 228 -2.68 -6.87 11.04
C MET A 228 -3.70 -7.48 10.06
N SER A 229 -3.25 -8.13 8.98
CA SER A 229 -4.12 -8.86 8.06
C SER A 229 -4.91 -9.97 8.76
N ALA A 230 -4.25 -10.73 9.65
CA ALA A 230 -4.92 -11.76 10.45
C ALA A 230 -5.94 -11.19 11.43
N TRP A 231 -5.64 -10.08 12.12
CA TRP A 231 -6.60 -9.43 13.03
C TRP A 231 -7.83 -8.93 12.28
N LEU A 232 -7.67 -8.25 11.13
CA LEU A 232 -8.78 -7.80 10.29
C LEU A 232 -9.59 -9.00 9.75
N GLY A 233 -8.92 -10.08 9.38
CA GLY A 233 -9.58 -11.35 9.00
C GLY A 233 -10.40 -11.95 10.13
N SER A 234 -9.86 -12.03 11.35
CA SER A 234 -10.51 -12.63 12.51
C SER A 234 -11.69 -11.80 13.03
N TYR A 235 -11.54 -10.48 13.09
CA TYR A 235 -12.50 -9.59 13.77
C TYR A 235 -13.34 -8.72 12.81
N GLY A 236 -12.91 -8.55 11.57
CA GLY A 236 -13.54 -7.69 10.56
C GLY A 236 -13.16 -6.21 10.69
N PRO A 237 -13.34 -5.41 9.62
CA PRO A 237 -13.00 -3.99 9.60
C PRO A 237 -13.72 -3.17 10.67
N SER A 238 -14.98 -3.46 10.96
CA SER A 238 -15.77 -2.73 11.96
C SER A 238 -15.22 -2.81 13.39
N ALA A 239 -14.44 -3.85 13.72
CA ALA A 239 -13.77 -3.95 15.02
C ALA A 239 -12.63 -2.93 15.18
N PHE A 240 -12.17 -2.33 14.09
CA PHE A 240 -11.08 -1.35 14.04
C PHE A 240 -11.54 0.01 13.50
N GLY A 241 -12.83 0.31 13.62
CA GLY A 241 -13.39 1.62 13.23
C GLY A 241 -13.70 1.78 11.75
N GLY A 242 -13.57 0.74 10.95
CA GLY A 242 -14.06 0.70 9.56
C GLY A 242 -15.56 0.39 9.49
N ASP A 243 -16.07 0.30 8.28
CA ASP A 243 -17.47 -0.03 8.01
C ASP A 243 -17.81 -1.50 8.29
N ASP A 244 -19.11 -1.81 8.37
CA ASP A 244 -19.60 -3.18 8.49
C ASP A 244 -19.54 -3.90 7.13
N ILE A 245 -18.32 -4.26 6.76
CA ILE A 245 -17.95 -4.88 5.50
C ILE A 245 -17.69 -6.38 5.73
N PRO A 246 -18.01 -7.28 4.78
CA PRO A 246 -17.68 -8.69 4.87
C PRO A 246 -16.18 -8.90 5.17
N ARG A 247 -15.88 -9.98 5.90
CA ARG A 247 -14.48 -10.40 6.10
C ARG A 247 -13.85 -10.81 4.76
N PRO A 248 -12.51 -10.75 4.65
CA PRO A 248 -11.84 -11.22 3.45
C PRO A 248 -12.14 -12.70 3.17
N GLY A 249 -12.18 -13.07 1.91
CA GLY A 249 -12.29 -14.46 1.49
C GLY A 249 -11.05 -15.28 1.84
N THR A 250 -9.90 -14.64 1.98
CA THR A 250 -8.62 -15.28 2.30
C THR A 250 -7.67 -14.31 3.00
N VAL A 251 -6.86 -14.85 3.92
CA VAL A 251 -5.70 -14.17 4.51
C VAL A 251 -4.42 -14.91 4.13
N VAL A 252 -3.43 -14.19 3.62
CA VAL A 252 -2.10 -14.70 3.27
C VAL A 252 -1.06 -14.11 4.23
N MET A 253 -0.36 -14.96 4.93
CA MET A 253 0.55 -14.59 6.02
C MET A 253 1.98 -15.06 5.75
N GLN A 254 2.94 -14.14 5.72
CA GLN A 254 4.36 -14.48 5.65
C GLN A 254 5.06 -14.21 6.98
N TYR A 255 5.98 -15.07 7.35
CA TYR A 255 6.97 -14.94 8.42
C TYR A 255 6.49 -14.14 9.65
N THR A 256 5.39 -14.57 10.27
CA THR A 256 4.87 -13.91 11.48
C THR A 256 4.75 -14.86 12.67
N GLY A 257 5.03 -14.35 13.86
CA GLY A 257 4.79 -15.04 15.13
C GLY A 257 3.34 -14.87 15.65
N HIS A 258 2.40 -14.48 14.80
CA HIS A 258 0.99 -14.33 15.19
C HIS A 258 0.37 -15.68 15.53
N SER A 259 -0.19 -15.82 16.74
CA SER A 259 -0.74 -17.07 17.26
C SER A 259 -2.24 -17.03 17.51
N ASP A 260 -2.84 -15.83 17.61
CA ASP A 260 -4.26 -15.67 17.90
C ASP A 260 -5.12 -16.12 16.71
N TYR A 261 -6.27 -16.70 17.03
CA TYR A 261 -7.26 -17.11 16.05
C TYR A 261 -8.66 -17.15 16.65
N THR A 262 -9.66 -17.15 15.81
CA THR A 262 -11.07 -17.31 16.19
C THR A 262 -11.74 -18.36 15.28
N LYS A 263 -12.94 -18.78 15.64
CA LYS A 263 -13.77 -19.64 14.76
C LYS A 263 -14.26 -18.92 13.50
N ASN A 264 -14.06 -17.61 13.42
CA ASN A 264 -14.49 -16.78 12.30
C ASN A 264 -13.31 -16.35 11.39
N ASP A 265 -12.12 -16.91 11.62
CA ASP A 265 -10.99 -16.66 10.73
C ASP A 265 -11.33 -17.09 9.30
N PRO A 266 -10.93 -16.34 8.29
CA PRO A 266 -11.08 -16.75 6.89
C PRO A 266 -10.11 -17.88 6.54
N PRO A 267 -10.30 -18.56 5.41
CA PRO A 267 -9.29 -19.42 4.81
C PRO A 267 -7.92 -18.76 4.85
N THR A 268 -6.90 -19.50 5.28
CA THR A 268 -5.57 -18.92 5.57
C THR A 268 -4.45 -19.69 4.88
N PHE A 269 -3.68 -18.99 4.03
CA PHE A 269 -2.38 -19.43 3.54
C PHE A 269 -1.28 -18.87 4.44
N ALA A 270 -0.26 -19.66 4.76
CA ALA A 270 0.87 -19.17 5.55
C ALA A 270 2.19 -19.76 5.10
N CYS A 271 3.25 -18.91 5.08
CA CYS A 271 4.60 -19.37 4.78
C CYS A 271 5.66 -18.69 5.66
N VAL A 272 6.77 -19.43 5.94
CA VAL A 272 7.83 -18.95 6.84
C VAL A 272 9.16 -19.69 6.56
N GLY A 273 10.28 -19.05 6.89
CA GLY A 273 11.59 -19.72 6.87
C GLY A 273 11.85 -20.51 8.14
N GLU A 274 12.51 -21.66 8.05
CA GLU A 274 12.88 -22.48 9.22
C GLU A 274 13.97 -21.82 10.09
N ASN A 275 14.80 -20.98 9.49
CA ASN A 275 15.85 -20.21 10.19
C ASN A 275 15.39 -18.80 10.59
N ASP A 276 14.09 -18.56 10.61
CA ASP A 276 13.52 -17.29 11.03
C ASP A 276 13.68 -17.15 12.57
N TRP A 277 14.56 -16.23 12.98
CA TRP A 277 14.86 -15.96 14.39
C TRP A 277 13.89 -14.94 15.05
N ILE A 278 12.98 -14.31 14.24
CA ILE A 278 11.94 -13.38 14.69
C ILE A 278 10.60 -14.12 14.82
N ALA A 279 10.26 -14.93 13.84
CA ALA A 279 8.99 -15.66 13.76
C ALA A 279 9.22 -17.17 13.75
N ASP A 280 9.16 -17.79 14.92
CA ASP A 280 9.29 -19.25 15.03
C ASP A 280 8.20 -19.94 14.19
N TRP A 281 8.59 -20.68 13.16
CA TRP A 281 7.71 -21.38 12.25
C TRP A 281 6.77 -22.37 12.95
N HIS A 282 7.17 -22.95 14.09
CA HIS A 282 6.30 -23.81 14.88
C HIS A 282 5.11 -23.04 15.47
N THR A 283 5.23 -21.74 15.71
CA THR A 283 4.12 -20.92 16.16
C THR A 283 3.08 -20.76 15.05
N MET A 284 3.51 -20.51 13.81
CA MET A 284 2.61 -20.49 12.64
C MET A 284 1.97 -21.86 12.43
N GLN A 285 2.74 -22.93 12.48
CA GLN A 285 2.23 -24.30 12.32
C GLN A 285 1.14 -24.64 13.36
N ARG A 286 1.35 -24.26 14.64
CA ARG A 286 0.33 -24.46 15.67
C ARG A 286 -0.96 -23.72 15.38
N ARG A 287 -0.86 -22.45 14.92
CA ARG A 287 -2.03 -21.68 14.52
C ARG A 287 -2.78 -22.33 13.35
N ILE A 288 -2.07 -22.71 12.30
CA ILE A 288 -2.64 -23.39 11.14
C ILE A 288 -3.32 -24.70 11.51
N ASN A 289 -2.69 -25.51 12.37
CA ASN A 289 -3.31 -26.76 12.86
C ASN A 289 -4.58 -26.48 13.68
N ALA A 290 -4.61 -25.39 14.45
CA ALA A 290 -5.79 -25.00 15.20
C ALA A 290 -6.94 -24.56 14.27
N LEU A 291 -6.68 -23.76 13.23
CA LEU A 291 -7.67 -23.39 12.22
C LEU A 291 -8.23 -24.63 11.48
N ASN A 292 -7.35 -25.54 11.06
CA ASN A 292 -7.77 -26.81 10.46
C ASN A 292 -8.70 -27.61 11.39
N SER A 293 -8.42 -27.62 12.70
CA SER A 293 -9.26 -28.31 13.68
C SER A 293 -10.66 -27.68 13.83
N LEU A 294 -10.81 -26.40 13.44
CA LEU A 294 -12.09 -25.71 13.35
C LEU A 294 -12.79 -25.90 12.00
N GLY A 295 -12.17 -26.62 11.06
CA GLY A 295 -12.70 -26.84 9.71
C GLY A 295 -12.46 -25.66 8.76
N ILE A 296 -11.60 -24.72 9.11
CA ILE A 296 -11.21 -23.60 8.25
C ILE A 296 -10.15 -24.09 7.26
N PRO A 297 -10.31 -23.86 5.93
CA PRO A 297 -9.30 -24.23 4.93
C PRO A 297 -7.96 -23.53 5.21
N THR A 298 -6.88 -24.29 5.16
CA THR A 298 -5.53 -23.74 5.35
C THR A 298 -4.51 -24.42 4.48
N GLU A 299 -3.45 -23.67 4.14
CA GLU A 299 -2.24 -24.18 3.50
C GLU A 299 -1.01 -23.61 4.20
N PHE A 300 0.01 -24.43 4.43
CA PHE A 300 1.19 -24.02 5.21
C PHE A 300 2.47 -24.53 4.59
N HIS A 301 3.39 -23.60 4.33
CA HIS A 301 4.71 -23.88 3.80
C HIS A 301 5.80 -23.37 4.76
N HIS A 302 6.83 -24.18 4.99
CA HIS A 302 8.03 -23.73 5.68
C HIS A 302 9.27 -24.11 4.87
N TYR A 303 10.21 -23.18 4.78
CA TYR A 303 11.31 -23.26 3.83
C TYR A 303 12.64 -23.47 4.55
N PRO A 304 13.34 -24.61 4.29
CA PRO A 304 14.62 -24.92 4.94
C PRO A 304 15.67 -23.84 4.69
N GLY A 305 16.38 -23.46 5.75
CA GLY A 305 17.50 -22.53 5.66
C GLY A 305 17.14 -21.05 5.43
N LEU A 306 15.87 -20.73 5.24
CA LEU A 306 15.44 -19.36 4.95
C LEU A 306 15.21 -18.59 6.25
N SER A 307 15.69 -17.33 6.26
CA SER A 307 15.54 -16.38 7.36
C SER A 307 14.30 -15.51 7.21
N HIS A 308 14.08 -14.59 8.18
CA HIS A 308 12.99 -13.61 8.17
C HIS A 308 13.06 -12.65 6.99
N GLY A 309 11.90 -12.17 6.51
CA GLY A 309 11.82 -11.05 5.57
C GLY A 309 12.32 -11.37 4.16
N PHE A 310 11.97 -12.54 3.63
CA PHE A 310 12.43 -12.97 2.30
C PHE A 310 11.64 -12.37 1.12
N GLY A 311 10.60 -11.55 1.37
CA GLY A 311 9.80 -10.91 0.33
C GLY A 311 9.22 -11.90 -0.68
N LEU A 312 9.49 -11.72 -1.98
CA LEU A 312 9.08 -12.66 -3.04
C LEU A 312 9.84 -13.99 -3.02
N GLY A 313 10.92 -14.08 -2.26
CA GLY A 313 11.72 -15.30 -2.17
C GLY A 313 12.51 -15.65 -3.42
N THR A 314 12.67 -14.74 -4.37
CA THR A 314 13.37 -14.95 -5.63
C THR A 314 14.77 -15.51 -5.41
N GLY A 315 15.13 -16.60 -6.10
CA GLY A 315 16.42 -17.28 -5.97
C GLY A 315 16.60 -18.03 -4.64
N THR A 316 15.56 -18.23 -3.85
CA THR A 316 15.59 -18.97 -2.58
C THR A 316 14.67 -20.21 -2.61
N ALA A 317 14.64 -20.95 -1.50
CA ALA A 317 13.71 -22.07 -1.34
C ALA A 317 12.21 -21.67 -1.36
N ALA A 318 11.91 -20.39 -1.19
CA ALA A 318 10.55 -19.84 -1.21
C ALA A 318 10.13 -19.31 -2.59
N GLU A 319 10.98 -19.43 -3.61
CA GLU A 319 10.59 -18.99 -4.97
C GLU A 319 9.30 -19.68 -5.42
N GLY A 320 8.32 -18.89 -5.89
CA GLY A 320 7.01 -19.39 -6.34
C GLY A 320 5.92 -19.42 -5.26
N TRP A 321 6.23 -19.11 -3.99
CA TRP A 321 5.22 -19.13 -2.91
C TRP A 321 4.00 -18.25 -3.22
N LEU A 322 4.20 -17.12 -3.93
CA LEU A 322 3.11 -16.21 -4.28
C LEU A 322 2.12 -16.87 -5.25
N ASP A 323 2.58 -17.68 -6.19
CA ASP A 323 1.73 -18.45 -7.12
C ASP A 323 0.91 -19.51 -6.37
N GLU A 324 1.51 -20.15 -5.37
CA GLU A 324 0.81 -21.10 -4.49
C GLU A 324 -0.27 -20.40 -3.69
N ALA A 325 0.02 -19.21 -3.13
CA ALA A 325 -0.94 -18.42 -2.38
C ALA A 325 -2.09 -17.88 -3.27
N VAL A 326 -1.80 -17.46 -4.50
CA VAL A 326 -2.83 -17.09 -5.48
C VAL A 326 -3.73 -18.30 -5.77
N SER A 327 -3.16 -19.46 -6.08
CA SER A 327 -3.93 -20.69 -6.30
C SER A 327 -4.75 -21.11 -5.10
N PHE A 328 -4.25 -20.85 -3.87
CA PHE A 328 -5.03 -21.06 -2.66
C PHE A 328 -6.22 -20.10 -2.59
N TRP A 329 -6.02 -18.81 -2.85
CA TRP A 329 -7.09 -17.82 -2.87
C TRP A 329 -8.16 -18.14 -3.92
N GLU A 330 -7.76 -18.49 -5.15
CA GLU A 330 -8.67 -18.89 -6.24
C GLU A 330 -9.57 -20.06 -5.85
N ARG A 331 -9.08 -21.00 -5.06
CA ARG A 331 -9.90 -22.11 -4.54
C ARG A 331 -10.95 -21.70 -3.51
N GLN A 332 -10.90 -20.46 -3.01
CA GLN A 332 -11.87 -19.91 -2.06
C GLN A 332 -12.93 -19.01 -2.73
N MET A 333 -12.71 -18.66 -4.01
CA MET A 333 -13.68 -17.92 -4.83
C MET A 333 -14.79 -18.84 -5.31
#